data_77bcf83a4efcd959a12782f27fd609fb
#
_entry.id   77bcf83a4efcd959a12782f27fd609fb
#
_cell.length_a   1.000
_cell.length_b   1.000
_cell.length_c   1.000
_cell.angle_alpha   90.00
_cell.angle_beta   90.00
_cell.angle_gamma   90.00
#
_symmetry.space_group_name_H-M   'P 1'
#
loop_
_entity.id
_entity.type
_entity.pdbx_description
1 polymer ?
#
loop_
_entity_poly.entity_id
_entity_poly.type
_entity_poly.pdbx_seq_one_letter_code
_entity_poly.pdbx_strand_id
1 'polypeptide(L)'
;MLYVFLKGHDYKYEVAELIKLFTSEFKFKDSNANNNIESKHLINRLIYENGVLFSSTEYYENGNLKYESIQNIENMNLEFLDGFDSSKTIEEFLNSLDSESKRNFKKLCKENIKKSMFVVLKQVFNSYVPWGILTGIRPVKIVHNLMDKKLDDNSIRTILKDNYFIIDEKIDLALEIAKRERLFMYPIDKNKISLYVSIQFCPTRC
;
A
#
# COMPACT_ATOMS: atom_id res chain seq x y z
N MET A 1 1.12 19.44 13.75
CA MET A 1 1.95 19.06 12.59
C MET A 1 2.60 17.72 12.88
N LEU A 2 2.52 16.73 11.98
CA LEU A 2 3.16 15.43 12.07
C LEU A 2 4.49 15.44 11.30
N TYR A 3 5.59 15.05 11.94
CA TYR A 3 6.87 14.86 11.27
C TYR A 3 7.05 13.40 10.86
N VAL A 4 7.51 13.16 9.64
CA VAL A 4 7.62 11.82 9.06
C VAL A 4 9.07 11.53 8.67
N PHE A 5 9.59 10.42 9.20
CA PHE A 5 10.92 9.93 8.92
C PHE A 5 10.83 8.59 8.18
N LEU A 6 11.57 8.47 7.10
CA LEU A 6 11.67 7.23 6.33
C LEU A 6 13.07 6.65 6.50
N LYS A 7 13.15 5.36 6.80
CA LYS A 7 14.42 4.63 6.99
C LYS A 7 14.44 3.37 6.12
N GLY A 8 15.53 3.17 5.39
CA GLY A 8 15.69 2.02 4.49
C GLY A 8 14.89 2.09 3.18
N HIS A 9 14.22 3.20 2.90
CA HIS A 9 13.51 3.46 1.64
C HIS A 9 13.22 4.94 1.44
N ASP A 10 12.83 5.30 0.20
CA ASP A 10 12.49 6.67 -0.21
C ASP A 10 11.07 6.80 -0.82
N TYR A 11 10.15 5.88 -0.52
CA TYR A 11 8.80 5.88 -1.07
C TYR A 11 7.92 7.03 -0.54
N LYS A 12 8.45 8.26 -0.62
CA LYS A 12 7.81 9.50 -0.11
C LYS A 12 6.43 9.74 -0.72
N TYR A 13 6.29 9.43 -2.02
CA TYR A 13 5.01 9.64 -2.71
C TYR A 13 3.90 8.74 -2.13
N GLU A 14 4.15 7.44 -2.04
CA GLU A 14 3.18 6.46 -1.54
C GLU A 14 2.81 6.72 -0.09
N VAL A 15 3.80 7.11 0.71
CA VAL A 15 3.62 7.48 2.12
C VAL A 15 2.79 8.76 2.23
N ALA A 16 3.08 9.79 1.43
CA ALA A 16 2.33 11.04 1.43
C ALA A 16 0.85 10.82 1.05
N GLU A 17 0.58 10.03 -0.01
CA GLU A 17 -0.78 9.73 -0.43
C GLU A 17 -1.57 8.98 0.65
N LEU A 18 -0.92 8.10 1.41
CA LEU A 18 -1.57 7.42 2.52
C LEU A 18 -1.83 8.37 3.70
N ILE A 19 -0.87 9.20 4.10
CA ILE A 19 -1.01 10.14 5.22
C ILE A 19 -2.12 11.16 4.95
N LYS A 20 -2.28 11.60 3.70
CA LYS A 20 -3.34 12.54 3.29
C LYS A 20 -4.76 12.02 3.55
N LEU A 21 -4.96 10.70 3.68
CA LEU A 21 -6.25 10.13 4.09
C LEU A 21 -6.60 10.44 5.55
N PHE A 22 -5.61 10.83 6.35
CA PHE A 22 -5.75 11.07 7.79
C PHE A 22 -5.53 12.52 8.19
N THR A 23 -4.55 13.18 7.57
CA THR A 23 -4.19 14.57 7.86
C THR A 23 -3.50 15.26 6.68
N SER A 24 -3.76 16.56 6.52
CA SER A 24 -3.03 17.42 5.58
C SER A 24 -1.78 18.05 6.21
N GLU A 25 -1.65 17.98 7.55
CA GLU A 25 -0.61 18.66 8.31
C GLU A 25 0.58 17.73 8.61
N PHE A 26 1.42 17.47 7.63
CA PHE A 26 2.64 16.68 7.82
C PHE A 26 3.83 17.23 7.02
N LYS A 27 5.03 16.89 7.46
CA LYS A 27 6.29 17.19 6.77
C LYS A 27 7.28 16.03 6.88
N PHE A 28 7.93 15.68 5.77
CA PHE A 28 9.09 14.79 5.81
C PHE A 28 10.29 15.51 6.40
N LYS A 29 11.06 14.79 7.21
CA LYS A 29 12.36 15.21 7.73
C LYS A 29 13.42 14.16 7.40
N ASP A 30 14.66 14.61 7.25
CA ASP A 30 15.79 13.71 7.06
C ASP A 30 16.15 13.02 8.37
N SER A 31 16.60 11.77 8.27
CA SER A 31 16.86 10.89 9.42
C SER A 31 17.96 11.43 10.37
N ASN A 32 18.80 12.37 9.89
CA ASN A 32 19.91 12.97 10.63
C ASN A 32 19.54 14.28 11.35
N ALA A 33 18.30 14.76 11.20
CA ALA A 33 17.90 15.97 11.92
C ALA A 33 17.72 15.64 13.40
N ASN A 34 18.37 16.41 14.27
CA ASN A 34 18.20 16.33 15.73
C ASN A 34 16.71 16.36 16.06
N ASN A 35 16.22 15.24 16.53
CA ASN A 35 14.82 15.07 16.87
C ASN A 35 14.51 15.92 18.09
N ASN A 36 13.79 17.03 17.90
CA ASN A 36 13.15 17.70 19.02
C ASN A 36 12.12 16.70 19.59
N ILE A 37 12.40 16.18 20.77
CA ILE A 37 11.70 15.07 21.44
C ILE A 37 10.22 15.43 21.74
N GLU A 38 9.86 16.70 21.68
CA GLU A 38 8.54 17.24 22.05
C GLU A 38 7.50 17.25 20.93
N SER A 39 7.79 16.71 19.76
CA SER A 39 6.89 16.76 18.62
C SER A 39 6.24 15.41 18.30
N LYS A 40 5.05 15.46 17.67
CA LYS A 40 4.42 14.28 17.08
C LYS A 40 5.23 13.82 15.88
N HIS A 41 5.73 12.58 15.90
CA HIS A 41 6.46 12.05 14.78
C HIS A 41 6.18 10.58 14.50
N LEU A 42 6.28 10.25 13.24
CA LEU A 42 6.10 8.91 12.68
C LEU A 42 7.42 8.47 12.05
N ILE A 43 7.87 7.29 12.40
CA ILE A 43 9.04 6.65 11.81
C ILE A 43 8.57 5.41 11.09
N ASN A 44 8.78 5.33 9.77
CA ASN A 44 8.57 4.10 9.02
C ASN A 44 9.91 3.54 8.55
N ARG A 45 10.11 2.25 8.77
CA ARG A 45 11.29 1.51 8.35
C ARG A 45 10.91 0.39 7.41
N LEU A 46 11.70 0.19 6.38
CA LEU A 46 11.66 -1.00 5.55
C LEU A 46 12.97 -1.76 5.77
N ILE A 47 12.87 -3.00 6.21
CA ILE A 47 14.02 -3.82 6.61
C ILE A 47 13.88 -5.17 5.92
N TYR A 48 14.97 -5.64 5.35
CA TYR A 48 15.11 -7.01 4.87
C TYR A 48 16.18 -7.69 5.70
N GLU A 49 15.81 -8.72 6.42
CA GLU A 49 16.71 -9.42 7.33
C GLU A 49 16.34 -10.90 7.40
N ASN A 50 17.34 -11.79 7.32
CA ASN A 50 17.16 -13.26 7.41
C ASN A 50 16.13 -13.80 6.41
N GLY A 51 16.09 -13.29 5.18
CA GLY A 51 15.12 -13.73 4.17
C GLY A 51 13.71 -13.15 4.34
N VAL A 52 13.48 -12.29 5.33
CA VAL A 52 12.18 -11.70 5.62
C VAL A 52 12.21 -10.20 5.33
N LEU A 53 11.26 -9.75 4.51
CA LEU A 53 11.00 -8.33 4.33
C LEU A 53 9.92 -7.89 5.31
N PHE A 54 10.19 -6.86 6.08
CA PHE A 54 9.19 -6.29 6.96
C PHE A 54 9.22 -4.77 6.96
N SER A 55 8.06 -4.19 7.22
CA SER A 55 7.93 -2.76 7.46
C SER A 55 7.47 -2.53 8.89
N SER A 56 8.20 -1.70 9.63
CA SER A 56 7.78 -1.22 10.93
C SER A 56 7.37 0.24 10.86
N THR A 57 6.32 0.58 11.58
CA THR A 57 5.88 1.96 11.77
C THR A 57 5.71 2.24 13.26
N GLU A 58 6.33 3.30 13.72
CA GLU A 58 6.29 3.76 15.11
C GLU A 58 5.77 5.20 15.13
N TYR A 59 4.85 5.48 16.05
CA TYR A 59 4.37 6.84 16.33
C TYR A 59 4.74 7.28 17.73
N TYR A 60 5.36 8.44 17.82
CA TYR A 60 5.79 9.06 19.06
C TYR A 60 5.08 10.38 19.29
N GLU A 61 4.77 10.63 20.55
CA GLU A 61 4.26 11.90 21.03
C GLU A 61 4.99 12.29 22.31
N ASN A 62 5.58 13.49 22.31
CA ASN A 62 6.37 14.00 23.42
C ASN A 62 7.49 13.03 23.87
N GLY A 63 8.20 12.45 22.92
CA GLY A 63 9.29 11.51 23.15
C GLY A 63 8.89 10.09 23.54
N ASN A 64 7.60 9.82 23.73
CA ASN A 64 7.10 8.50 24.13
C ASN A 64 6.51 7.76 22.93
N LEU A 65 6.87 6.49 22.78
CA LEU A 65 6.22 5.58 21.83
C LEU A 65 4.77 5.37 22.28
N LYS A 66 3.83 5.66 21.38
CA LYS A 66 2.38 5.50 21.61
C LYS A 66 1.80 4.32 20.85
N TYR A 67 2.17 4.17 19.60
CA TYR A 67 1.67 3.10 18.71
C TYR A 67 2.79 2.57 17.86
N GLU A 68 2.76 1.26 17.62
CA GLU A 68 3.65 0.58 16.69
C GLU A 68 2.92 -0.49 15.89
N SER A 69 3.42 -0.78 14.71
CA SER A 69 2.96 -1.88 13.86
C SER A 69 4.12 -2.43 13.04
N ILE A 70 4.21 -3.75 13.02
CA ILE A 70 5.16 -4.49 12.18
C ILE A 70 4.35 -5.34 11.22
N GLN A 71 4.71 -5.29 9.94
CA GLN A 71 4.09 -6.09 8.89
C GLN A 71 5.17 -6.91 8.20
N ASN A 72 5.06 -8.21 8.33
CA ASN A 72 5.94 -9.17 7.66
C ASN A 72 5.29 -9.64 6.37
N ILE A 73 6.09 -9.87 5.33
CA ILE A 73 5.68 -10.66 4.18
C ILE A 73 6.08 -12.10 4.47
N GLU A 74 5.21 -12.81 5.19
CA GLU A 74 5.30 -14.26 5.32
C GLU A 74 4.52 -14.89 4.15
N ASN A 75 5.05 -15.94 3.55
CA ASN A 75 4.35 -16.80 2.57
C ASN A 75 4.09 -16.23 1.16
N MET A 76 4.92 -15.39 0.61
CA MET A 76 5.00 -15.35 -0.85
C MET A 76 6.16 -16.25 -1.31
N ASN A 77 5.90 -17.09 -2.32
CA ASN A 77 6.96 -17.75 -3.09
C ASN A 77 7.83 -16.68 -3.74
N LEU A 78 8.72 -16.12 -2.94
CA LEU A 78 9.69 -15.14 -3.37
C LEU A 78 10.94 -15.91 -3.82
N GLU A 79 10.75 -16.88 -4.75
CA GLU A 79 11.86 -17.67 -5.34
C GLU A 79 13.02 -16.78 -5.81
N PHE A 80 12.72 -15.52 -6.15
CA PHE A 80 13.74 -14.56 -6.52
C PHE A 80 14.50 -13.96 -5.32
N LEU A 81 14.08 -14.22 -4.07
CA LEU A 81 14.80 -13.79 -2.86
C LEU A 81 15.78 -14.85 -2.36
N ASP A 82 15.76 -16.07 -2.89
CA ASP A 82 16.63 -17.17 -2.46
C ASP A 82 18.14 -16.87 -2.63
N GLY A 83 18.49 -15.80 -3.32
CA GLY A 83 19.88 -15.33 -3.49
C GLY A 83 20.20 -14.03 -2.76
N PHE A 84 19.33 -13.53 -1.88
CA PHE A 84 19.60 -12.28 -1.17
C PHE A 84 20.67 -12.49 -0.09
N ASP A 85 21.76 -11.76 -0.25
CA ASP A 85 22.79 -11.64 0.77
C ASP A 85 22.41 -10.55 1.77
N SER A 86 22.24 -10.93 3.05
CA SER A 86 21.87 -10.02 4.14
C SER A 86 22.85 -8.86 4.37
N SER A 87 24.04 -8.93 3.74
CA SER A 87 25.01 -7.81 3.75
C SER A 87 24.68 -6.70 2.77
N LYS A 88 23.74 -6.92 1.82
CA LYS A 88 23.37 -5.94 0.79
C LYS A 88 22.23 -5.04 1.22
N THR A 89 22.29 -3.81 0.77
CA THR A 89 21.15 -2.88 0.90
C THR A 89 19.99 -3.30 -0.01
N ILE A 90 18.76 -2.87 0.32
CA ILE A 90 17.57 -3.09 -0.55
C ILE A 90 17.81 -2.55 -1.96
N GLU A 91 18.55 -1.46 -2.09
CA GLU A 91 18.86 -0.83 -3.39
C GLU A 91 19.82 -1.69 -4.23
N GLU A 92 20.87 -2.23 -3.61
CA GLU A 92 21.80 -3.15 -4.27
C GLU A 92 21.10 -4.43 -4.71
N PHE A 93 20.22 -4.96 -3.87
CA PHE A 93 19.39 -6.10 -4.22
C PHE A 93 18.48 -5.79 -5.41
N LEU A 94 17.77 -4.66 -5.39
CA LEU A 94 16.93 -4.24 -6.51
C LEU A 94 17.70 -4.16 -7.83
N ASN A 95 18.97 -3.79 -7.79
CA ASN A 95 19.79 -3.68 -8.99
C ASN A 95 20.25 -5.04 -9.54
N SER A 96 20.21 -6.10 -8.74
CA SER A 96 20.51 -7.47 -9.17
C SER A 96 19.31 -8.20 -9.81
N LEU A 97 18.10 -7.69 -9.66
CA LEU A 97 16.88 -8.30 -10.17
C LEU A 97 16.60 -7.96 -11.64
N ASP A 98 15.98 -8.89 -12.36
CA ASP A 98 15.38 -8.60 -13.66
C ASP A 98 14.20 -7.59 -13.53
N SER A 99 13.75 -7.04 -14.66
CA SER A 99 12.76 -5.97 -14.67
C SER A 99 11.41 -6.35 -14.08
N GLU A 100 11.00 -7.61 -14.20
CA GLU A 100 9.72 -8.09 -13.68
C GLU A 100 9.80 -8.34 -12.17
N SER A 101 10.81 -9.03 -11.71
CA SER A 101 11.09 -9.29 -10.29
C SER A 101 11.28 -7.97 -9.53
N LYS A 102 12.02 -7.02 -10.10
CA LYS A 102 12.20 -5.68 -9.55
C LYS A 102 10.87 -4.94 -9.36
N ARG A 103 9.97 -5.01 -10.35
CA ARG A 103 8.64 -4.38 -10.26
C ARG A 103 7.80 -5.05 -9.18
N ASN A 104 7.79 -6.37 -9.11
CA ASN A 104 7.05 -7.14 -8.12
C ASN A 104 7.54 -6.86 -6.70
N PHE A 105 8.85 -6.85 -6.49
CA PHE A 105 9.45 -6.53 -5.21
C PHE A 105 9.10 -5.09 -4.76
N LYS A 106 9.23 -4.10 -5.63
CA LYS A 106 8.82 -2.72 -5.33
C LYS A 106 7.34 -2.62 -4.94
N LYS A 107 6.48 -3.39 -5.60
CA LYS A 107 5.05 -3.44 -5.25
C LYS A 107 4.86 -3.99 -3.83
N LEU A 108 5.53 -5.07 -3.49
CA LEU A 108 5.48 -5.66 -2.15
C LEU A 108 5.98 -4.72 -1.05
N CYS A 109 7.10 -4.03 -1.29
CA CYS A 109 7.60 -3.01 -0.37
C CYS A 109 6.55 -1.91 -0.11
N LYS A 110 5.95 -1.37 -1.17
CA LYS A 110 4.93 -0.32 -1.06
C LYS A 110 3.68 -0.80 -0.32
N GLU A 111 3.24 -2.03 -0.56
CA GLU A 111 2.10 -2.63 0.14
C GLU A 111 2.39 -2.80 1.63
N ASN A 112 3.58 -3.30 1.99
CA ASN A 112 3.97 -3.48 3.39
C ASN A 112 4.07 -2.16 4.15
N ILE A 113 4.71 -1.17 3.54
CA ILE A 113 4.80 0.19 4.09
C ILE A 113 3.39 0.74 4.36
N LYS A 114 2.50 0.65 3.37
CA LYS A 114 1.13 1.13 3.53
C LYS A 114 0.37 0.40 4.63
N LYS A 115 0.54 -0.92 4.76
CA LYS A 115 -0.11 -1.73 5.80
C LYS A 115 0.34 -1.31 7.20
N SER A 116 1.66 -1.29 7.45
CA SER A 116 2.19 -0.92 8.77
C SER A 116 1.79 0.50 9.17
N MET A 117 1.87 1.45 8.23
CA MET A 117 1.49 2.82 8.47
C MET A 117 -0.01 3.00 8.71
N PHE A 118 -0.86 2.30 7.94
CA PHE A 118 -2.31 2.40 8.06
C PHE A 118 -2.79 2.00 9.47
N VAL A 119 -2.25 0.90 10.00
CA VAL A 119 -2.59 0.42 11.34
C VAL A 119 -2.30 1.49 12.40
N VAL A 120 -1.12 2.09 12.34
CA VAL A 120 -0.71 3.15 13.29
C VAL A 120 -1.52 4.43 13.09
N LEU A 121 -1.65 4.91 11.85
CA LEU A 121 -2.36 6.15 11.55
C LEU A 121 -3.85 6.06 11.94
N LYS A 122 -4.48 4.89 11.75
CA LYS A 122 -5.86 4.67 12.15
C LYS A 122 -6.04 4.80 13.66
N GLN A 123 -5.09 4.33 14.46
CA GLN A 123 -5.11 4.47 15.92
C GLN A 123 -4.88 5.93 16.35
N VAL A 124 -3.93 6.62 15.69
CA VAL A 124 -3.58 8.02 16.01
C VAL A 124 -4.71 8.98 15.71
N PHE A 125 -5.37 8.83 14.56
CA PHE A 125 -6.36 9.79 14.06
C PHE A 125 -7.81 9.34 14.22
N ASN A 126 -8.05 8.07 14.56
CA ASN A 126 -9.39 7.46 14.65
C ASN A 126 -10.29 7.82 13.45
N SER A 127 -9.72 7.85 12.25
CA SER A 127 -10.37 8.34 11.04
C SER A 127 -11.16 7.23 10.33
N TYR A 128 -12.25 7.64 9.66
CA TYR A 128 -13.02 6.75 8.79
C TYR A 128 -12.40 6.70 7.40
N VAL A 129 -11.72 5.60 7.07
CA VAL A 129 -11.03 5.39 5.80
C VAL A 129 -11.61 4.15 5.12
N PRO A 130 -12.72 4.27 4.39
CA PRO A 130 -13.51 3.12 3.93
C PRO A 130 -12.83 2.25 2.87
N TRP A 131 -11.90 2.81 2.11
CA TRP A 131 -11.13 2.09 1.10
C TRP A 131 -9.76 1.61 1.60
N GLY A 132 -9.52 1.68 2.91
CA GLY A 132 -8.27 1.22 3.52
C GLY A 132 -7.03 1.86 2.91
N ILE A 133 -6.05 1.04 2.56
CA ILE A 133 -4.76 1.51 2.00
C ILE A 133 -4.81 1.84 0.50
N LEU A 134 -5.99 1.73 -0.15
CA LEU A 134 -6.12 2.01 -1.57
C LEU A 134 -6.15 3.52 -1.82
N THR A 135 -5.07 4.04 -2.37
CA THR A 135 -4.93 5.44 -2.77
C THR A 135 -4.86 5.54 -4.29
N GLY A 136 -5.85 6.20 -4.91
CA GLY A 136 -5.86 6.45 -6.36
C GLY A 136 -5.97 5.20 -7.25
N ILE A 137 -6.30 4.04 -6.71
CA ILE A 137 -6.43 2.77 -7.44
C ILE A 137 -7.91 2.48 -7.72
N ARG A 138 -8.17 1.80 -8.84
CA ARG A 138 -9.49 1.26 -9.16
C ARG A 138 -9.72 -0.03 -8.37
N PRO A 139 -10.51 -0.02 -7.27
CA PRO A 139 -10.69 -1.21 -6.43
C PRO A 139 -11.32 -2.38 -7.19
N VAL A 140 -12.25 -2.10 -8.11
CA VAL A 140 -12.92 -3.10 -8.95
C VAL A 140 -11.92 -3.89 -9.80
N LYS A 141 -10.82 -3.27 -10.26
CA LYS A 141 -9.78 -4.00 -10.99
C LYS A 141 -9.11 -5.09 -10.14
N ILE A 142 -8.96 -4.85 -8.85
CA ILE A 142 -8.41 -5.86 -7.93
C ILE A 142 -9.38 -7.03 -7.83
N VAL A 143 -10.68 -6.76 -7.72
CA VAL A 143 -11.72 -7.78 -7.71
C VAL A 143 -11.73 -8.61 -8.99
N HIS A 144 -11.66 -7.97 -10.16
CA HIS A 144 -11.55 -8.68 -11.44
C HIS A 144 -10.35 -9.62 -11.48
N ASN A 145 -9.17 -9.15 -11.05
CA ASN A 145 -7.97 -9.97 -11.02
C ASN A 145 -8.10 -11.19 -10.08
N LEU A 146 -8.81 -11.03 -8.96
CA LEU A 146 -9.06 -12.14 -8.02
C LEU A 146 -10.10 -13.13 -8.59
N MET A 147 -11.15 -12.63 -9.25
CA MET A 147 -12.13 -13.46 -9.97
C MET A 147 -11.49 -14.23 -11.14
N ASP A 148 -10.53 -13.63 -11.85
CA ASP A 148 -9.79 -14.31 -12.93
C ASP A 148 -8.94 -15.46 -12.40
N LYS A 149 -8.51 -15.38 -11.14
CA LYS A 149 -7.87 -16.50 -10.41
C LYS A 149 -8.87 -17.55 -9.90
N LYS A 150 -10.17 -17.41 -10.27
CA LYS A 150 -11.26 -18.31 -9.86
C LYS A 150 -11.50 -18.38 -8.35
N LEU A 151 -11.19 -17.31 -7.63
CA LEU A 151 -11.51 -17.20 -6.22
C LEU A 151 -13.01 -16.92 -6.04
N ASP A 152 -13.60 -17.52 -5.01
CA ASP A 152 -14.98 -17.25 -4.62
C ASP A 152 -15.13 -15.90 -3.91
N ASP A 153 -16.35 -15.44 -3.74
CA ASP A 153 -16.66 -14.15 -3.12
C ASP A 153 -16.12 -14.05 -1.69
N ASN A 154 -16.17 -15.14 -0.92
CA ASN A 154 -15.71 -15.13 0.48
C ASN A 154 -14.19 -14.98 0.55
N SER A 155 -13.46 -15.70 -0.29
CA SER A 155 -12.02 -15.57 -0.42
C SER A 155 -11.61 -14.16 -0.86
N ILE A 156 -12.35 -13.59 -1.82
CA ILE A 156 -12.13 -12.21 -2.28
C ILE A 156 -12.37 -11.21 -1.15
N ARG A 157 -13.44 -11.38 -0.38
CA ARG A 157 -13.75 -10.55 0.80
C ARG A 157 -12.62 -10.57 1.82
N THR A 158 -12.17 -11.75 2.18
CA THR A 158 -11.08 -11.94 3.14
C THR A 158 -9.82 -11.21 2.65
N ILE A 159 -9.43 -11.39 1.39
CA ILE A 159 -8.27 -10.71 0.82
C ILE A 159 -8.43 -9.18 0.84
N LEU A 160 -9.60 -8.66 0.47
CA LEU A 160 -9.84 -7.21 0.45
C LEU A 160 -9.84 -6.61 1.86
N LYS A 161 -10.37 -7.34 2.83
CA LYS A 161 -10.42 -6.91 4.23
C LYS A 161 -9.04 -6.97 4.88
N ASP A 162 -8.35 -8.11 4.77
CA ASP A 162 -7.12 -8.36 5.51
C ASP A 162 -5.89 -7.72 4.86
N ASN A 163 -5.85 -7.71 3.52
CA ASN A 163 -4.70 -7.16 2.81
C ASN A 163 -4.83 -5.66 2.48
N TYR A 164 -6.05 -5.15 2.34
CA TYR A 164 -6.26 -3.76 1.94
C TYR A 164 -7.02 -2.93 2.98
N PHE A 165 -7.50 -3.54 4.08
CA PHE A 165 -8.27 -2.88 5.16
C PHE A 165 -9.55 -2.19 4.67
N ILE A 166 -10.18 -2.72 3.62
CA ILE A 166 -11.41 -2.18 3.08
C ILE A 166 -12.57 -2.61 3.99
N ILE A 167 -13.52 -1.71 4.25
CA ILE A 167 -14.71 -2.03 5.04
C ILE A 167 -15.71 -2.87 4.23
N ASP A 168 -16.52 -3.65 4.93
CA ASP A 168 -17.46 -4.61 4.32
C ASP A 168 -18.41 -3.97 3.30
N GLU A 169 -18.97 -2.79 3.58
CA GLU A 169 -19.84 -2.04 2.65
C GLU A 169 -19.15 -1.70 1.31
N LYS A 170 -17.86 -1.36 1.34
CA LYS A 170 -17.10 -1.06 0.13
C LYS A 170 -16.65 -2.31 -0.61
N ILE A 171 -16.46 -3.41 0.11
CA ILE A 171 -16.23 -4.74 -0.47
C ILE A 171 -17.47 -5.19 -1.23
N ASP A 172 -18.66 -5.07 -0.62
CA ASP A 172 -19.93 -5.41 -1.26
C ASP A 172 -20.13 -4.61 -2.55
N LEU A 173 -19.94 -3.32 -2.48
CA LEU A 173 -20.03 -2.42 -3.63
C LEU A 173 -19.06 -2.83 -4.76
N ALA A 174 -17.79 -3.11 -4.41
CA ALA A 174 -16.78 -3.48 -5.39
C ALA A 174 -17.09 -4.84 -6.07
N LEU A 175 -17.58 -5.82 -5.30
CA LEU A 175 -18.01 -7.12 -5.81
C LEU A 175 -19.23 -6.98 -6.72
N GLU A 176 -20.23 -6.22 -6.33
CA GLU A 176 -21.43 -6.00 -7.14
C GLU A 176 -21.08 -5.34 -8.48
N ILE A 177 -20.27 -4.27 -8.45
CA ILE A 177 -19.83 -3.59 -9.67
C ILE A 177 -19.05 -4.55 -10.56
N ALA A 178 -18.09 -5.31 -10.01
CA ALA A 178 -17.31 -6.26 -10.78
C ALA A 178 -18.17 -7.32 -11.46
N LYS A 179 -19.17 -7.87 -10.75
CA LYS A 179 -20.11 -8.86 -11.31
C LYS A 179 -20.93 -8.26 -12.46
N ARG A 180 -21.44 -7.04 -12.29
CA ARG A 180 -22.19 -6.33 -13.34
C ARG A 180 -21.34 -6.05 -14.56
N GLU A 181 -20.12 -5.55 -14.37
CA GLU A 181 -19.18 -5.27 -15.48
C GLU A 181 -18.84 -6.55 -16.24
N ARG A 182 -18.68 -7.70 -15.56
CA ARG A 182 -18.36 -8.97 -16.22
C ARG A 182 -19.44 -9.46 -17.19
N LEU A 183 -20.70 -9.12 -16.98
CA LEU A 183 -21.78 -9.46 -17.91
C LEU A 183 -21.57 -8.85 -19.31
N PHE A 184 -20.86 -7.72 -19.38
CA PHE A 184 -20.59 -7.00 -20.64
C PHE A 184 -19.17 -7.21 -21.16
N MET A 185 -18.24 -7.46 -20.28
CA MET A 185 -16.80 -7.52 -20.60
C MET A 185 -16.29 -8.96 -20.81
N TYR A 186 -17.02 -9.97 -20.36
CA TYR A 186 -16.60 -11.37 -20.43
C TYR A 186 -17.62 -12.26 -21.17
N PRO A 187 -17.17 -13.28 -21.92
CA PRO A 187 -15.75 -13.58 -22.17
C PRO A 187 -15.08 -12.47 -22.99
N ILE A 188 -13.77 -12.27 -22.78
CA ILE A 188 -13.01 -11.27 -23.54
C ILE A 188 -12.99 -11.69 -25.03
N ASP A 189 -13.63 -10.91 -25.87
CA ASP A 189 -13.62 -11.08 -27.32
C ASP A 189 -12.49 -10.23 -27.92
N LYS A 190 -11.47 -10.90 -28.47
CA LYS A 190 -10.31 -10.23 -29.06
C LYS A 190 -10.66 -9.38 -30.32
N ASN A 191 -11.84 -9.60 -30.90
CA ASN A 191 -12.31 -8.86 -32.06
C ASN A 191 -13.14 -7.61 -31.69
N LYS A 192 -13.38 -7.39 -30.39
CA LYS A 192 -14.08 -6.21 -29.89
C LYS A 192 -13.10 -5.21 -29.31
N ILE A 193 -13.33 -3.95 -29.62
CA ILE A 193 -12.60 -2.82 -29.05
C ILE A 193 -13.56 -1.95 -28.25
N SER A 194 -13.08 -1.39 -27.13
CA SER A 194 -13.81 -0.36 -26.41
C SER A 194 -13.24 1.01 -26.78
N LEU A 195 -14.11 1.91 -27.25
CA LEU A 195 -13.73 3.28 -27.56
C LEU A 195 -14.19 4.19 -26.43
N TYR A 196 -13.23 4.83 -25.76
CA TYR A 196 -13.49 5.85 -24.76
C TYR A 196 -13.22 7.23 -25.35
N VAL A 197 -14.27 8.04 -25.48
CA VAL A 197 -14.15 9.43 -25.96
C VAL A 197 -14.25 10.36 -24.75
N SER A 198 -13.18 11.08 -24.47
CA SER A 198 -13.11 12.02 -23.34
C SER A 198 -13.02 13.45 -23.87
N ILE A 199 -13.88 14.31 -23.34
CA ILE A 199 -13.77 15.77 -23.54
C ILE A 199 -13.03 16.31 -22.30
N GLN A 200 -11.76 16.67 -22.48
CA GLN A 200 -10.89 17.17 -21.40
C GLN A 200 -11.15 18.66 -21.10
N PHE A 201 -12.40 18.99 -20.91
CA PHE A 201 -12.77 20.35 -20.47
C PHE A 201 -13.39 20.27 -19.09
N CYS A 202 -12.67 20.78 -18.11
CA CYS A 202 -13.18 20.92 -16.76
C CYS A 202 -13.15 22.41 -16.37
N PRO A 203 -14.29 23.06 -16.15
CA PRO A 203 -14.34 24.47 -15.79
C PRO A 203 -13.79 24.75 -14.38
N THR A 204 -13.69 23.70 -13.57
CA THR A 204 -13.13 23.76 -12.21
C THR A 204 -12.19 22.56 -11.99
N ARG A 205 -11.21 22.71 -11.10
CA ARG A 205 -10.39 21.58 -10.66
C ARG A 205 -11.25 20.60 -9.86
N CYS A 206 -11.23 19.35 -10.25
CA CYS A 206 -11.79 18.27 -9.44
C CYS A 206 -10.94 18.07 -8.18
#